data_b88a03150133af8df64043e815dd0397
#
_entry.id   b88a03150133af8df64043e815dd0397
#
_cell.length_a   1.000
_cell.length_b   1.000
_cell.length_c   1.000
_cell.angle_alpha   90.00
_cell.angle_beta   90.00
_cell.angle_gamma   90.00
#
_symmetry.space_group_name_H-M   'P 1'
#
loop_
_entity.id
_entity.type
_entity.pdbx_description
1 polymer ?
#
loop_
_entity_poly.entity_id
_entity_poly.type
_entity_poly.pdbx_seq_one_letter_code
_entity_poly.pdbx_strand_id
1 'polypeptide(L)'
;IGIGETGLDYYYNHSDKKSQKKSFTEHIYAALELNIPIIVHSRNAEIDTFDIIKSEKKNSNLKVLMHCFTGSTDFAKKLVDIDCYISVSGIITFKNSTNLASTVSSIPIENLLVETDSPYLAPLPFRGKPNEPSYIIHTIEKLSDIKKLPKDKVIEYTTNNFKKLFNLL
;
A
#
# COMPACT_ATOMS: atom_id res chain seq x y z
N ILE A 1 7.96 6.25 12.65
CA ILE A 1 6.51 6.18 12.75
C ILE A 1 5.96 4.83 12.27
N GLY A 2 6.75 4.00 11.62
CA GLY A 2 6.41 2.66 11.13
C GLY A 2 7.66 1.83 10.89
N ILE A 3 7.51 0.50 10.82
CA ILE A 3 8.56 -0.43 10.42
C ILE A 3 8.39 -0.77 8.93
N GLY A 4 9.43 -0.61 8.16
CA GLY A 4 9.40 -0.95 6.74
C GLY A 4 10.44 -0.14 5.94
N GLU A 5 10.52 -0.42 4.68
CA GLU A 5 9.76 -1.36 3.85
C GLU A 5 10.22 -2.81 4.12
N THR A 6 9.28 -3.73 4.30
CA THR A 6 9.53 -5.15 4.52
C THR A 6 8.42 -5.99 3.87
N GLY A 7 8.64 -7.28 3.65
CA GLY A 7 7.64 -8.15 3.04
C GLY A 7 8.23 -9.21 2.13
N LEU A 8 7.50 -9.56 1.06
CA LEU A 8 7.84 -10.69 0.20
C LEU A 8 7.95 -10.25 -1.27
N ASP A 9 9.08 -10.53 -1.91
CA ASP A 9 9.30 -10.36 -3.33
C ASP A 9 9.74 -11.68 -3.96
N TYR A 10 8.82 -12.34 -4.66
CA TYR A 10 9.09 -13.59 -5.38
C TYR A 10 9.40 -13.38 -6.85
N TYR A 11 9.47 -12.12 -7.29
CA TYR A 11 9.81 -11.78 -8.65
C TYR A 11 11.33 -11.72 -8.85
N TYR A 12 12.06 -11.02 -7.97
CA TYR A 12 13.50 -10.81 -8.14
C TYR A 12 14.39 -11.93 -7.61
N ASN A 13 13.91 -12.79 -6.70
CA ASN A 13 14.64 -13.92 -6.11
C ASN A 13 16.01 -13.55 -5.51
N HIS A 14 16.16 -12.35 -4.94
CA HIS A 14 17.39 -11.94 -4.26
C HIS A 14 17.67 -12.73 -2.99
N SER A 15 16.65 -13.33 -2.40
CA SER A 15 16.71 -14.18 -1.21
C SER A 15 15.69 -15.32 -1.34
N ASP A 16 15.95 -16.45 -0.71
CA ASP A 16 15.01 -17.57 -0.71
C ASP A 16 13.72 -17.23 0.07
N LYS A 17 12.62 -17.86 -0.30
CA LYS A 17 11.29 -17.58 0.26
C LYS A 17 11.21 -17.79 1.78
N LYS A 18 11.94 -18.78 2.31
CA LYS A 18 11.95 -19.09 3.75
C LYS A 18 12.61 -17.96 4.54
N SER A 19 13.73 -17.46 4.06
CA SER A 19 14.44 -16.33 4.65
C SER A 19 13.61 -15.05 4.57
N GLN A 20 12.94 -14.78 3.43
CA GLN A 20 12.05 -13.63 3.29
C GLN A 20 10.88 -13.70 4.29
N LYS A 21 10.20 -14.87 4.41
CA LYS A 21 9.10 -15.04 5.37
C LYS A 21 9.57 -14.84 6.80
N LYS A 22 10.73 -15.40 7.17
CA LYS A 22 11.30 -15.22 8.51
C LYS A 22 11.56 -13.74 8.78
N SER A 23 12.25 -13.05 7.88
CA SER A 23 12.54 -11.62 8.01
C SER A 23 11.26 -10.80 8.15
N PHE A 24 10.26 -11.06 7.31
CA PHE A 24 8.98 -10.35 7.37
C PHE A 24 8.29 -10.55 8.73
N THR A 25 8.25 -11.78 9.24
CA THR A 25 7.65 -12.08 10.56
C THR A 25 8.39 -11.38 11.69
N GLU A 26 9.73 -11.34 11.69
CA GLU A 26 10.52 -10.62 12.69
C GLU A 26 10.23 -9.10 12.67
N HIS A 27 10.04 -8.50 11.49
CA HIS A 27 9.66 -7.09 11.39
C HIS A 27 8.23 -6.84 11.90
N ILE A 28 7.31 -7.80 11.71
CA ILE A 28 5.97 -7.71 12.29
C ILE A 28 6.07 -7.70 13.83
N TYR A 29 6.89 -8.58 14.41
CA TYR A 29 7.08 -8.60 15.87
C TYR A 29 7.66 -7.29 16.38
N ALA A 30 8.64 -6.71 15.69
CA ALA A 30 9.17 -5.40 16.05
C ALA A 30 8.10 -4.30 15.97
N ALA A 31 7.24 -4.32 14.95
CA ALA A 31 6.14 -3.36 14.81
C ALA A 31 5.12 -3.50 15.95
N LEU A 32 4.80 -4.72 16.36
CA LEU A 32 3.92 -5.01 17.48
C LEU A 32 4.51 -4.56 18.82
N GLU A 33 5.78 -4.86 19.07
CA GLU A 33 6.50 -4.45 20.28
C GLU A 33 6.53 -2.93 20.44
N LEU A 34 6.78 -2.22 19.34
CA LEU A 34 6.83 -0.75 19.33
C LEU A 34 5.44 -0.10 19.19
N ASN A 35 4.39 -0.89 18.98
CA ASN A 35 3.03 -0.41 18.72
C ASN A 35 2.94 0.63 17.59
N ILE A 36 3.67 0.38 16.49
CA ILE A 36 3.67 1.21 15.27
C ILE A 36 3.30 0.37 14.05
N PRO A 37 2.80 0.97 12.96
CA PRO A 37 2.43 0.23 11.75
C PRO A 37 3.59 -0.46 11.08
N ILE A 38 3.28 -1.56 10.37
CA ILE A 38 4.20 -2.17 9.42
C ILE A 38 3.86 -1.73 7.99
N ILE A 39 4.89 -1.40 7.21
CA ILE A 39 4.80 -0.98 5.81
C ILE A 39 5.28 -2.14 4.94
N VAL A 40 4.35 -2.73 4.18
CA VAL A 40 4.53 -4.04 3.56
C VAL A 40 4.66 -3.94 2.05
N HIS A 41 5.72 -4.52 1.54
CA HIS A 41 5.93 -4.84 0.12
C HIS A 41 5.41 -6.24 -0.22
N SER A 42 4.74 -6.38 -1.36
CA SER A 42 4.36 -7.70 -1.89
C SER A 42 4.43 -7.73 -3.40
N ARG A 43 5.23 -8.64 -3.94
CA ARG A 43 5.35 -8.85 -5.40
C ARG A 43 5.38 -10.33 -5.72
N ASN A 44 4.39 -10.80 -6.51
CA ASN A 44 4.19 -12.23 -6.82
C ASN A 44 4.09 -13.12 -5.58
N ALA A 45 3.62 -12.59 -4.44
CA ALA A 45 3.61 -13.24 -3.14
C ALA A 45 2.30 -13.06 -2.35
N GLU A 46 1.18 -12.76 -3.04
CA GLU A 46 -0.09 -12.37 -2.43
C GLU A 46 -0.59 -13.36 -1.37
N ILE A 47 -0.55 -14.67 -1.68
CA ILE A 47 -1.05 -15.72 -0.78
C ILE A 47 -0.25 -15.74 0.52
N ASP A 48 1.07 -15.86 0.42
CA ASP A 48 1.96 -15.94 1.58
C ASP A 48 1.94 -14.64 2.39
N THR A 49 1.86 -13.49 1.71
CA THR A 49 1.75 -12.18 2.37
C THR A 49 0.46 -12.08 3.16
N PHE A 50 -0.68 -12.47 2.56
CA PHE A 50 -1.98 -12.44 3.23
C PHE A 50 -2.02 -13.40 4.42
N ASP A 51 -1.55 -14.63 4.26
CA ASP A 51 -1.59 -15.64 5.31
C ASP A 51 -0.77 -15.23 6.54
N ILE A 52 0.42 -14.65 6.34
CA ILE A 52 1.25 -14.13 7.42
C ILE A 52 0.53 -12.97 8.13
N ILE A 53 0.08 -11.95 7.38
CA ILE A 53 -0.61 -10.79 7.96
C ILE A 53 -1.86 -11.24 8.74
N LYS A 54 -2.69 -12.09 8.14
CA LYS A 54 -3.93 -12.60 8.76
C LYS A 54 -3.65 -13.35 10.06
N SER A 55 -2.62 -14.21 10.05
CA SER A 55 -2.22 -14.95 11.24
C SER A 55 -1.82 -14.02 12.38
N GLU A 56 -0.99 -13.03 12.09
CA GLU A 56 -0.46 -12.11 13.10
C GLU A 56 -1.51 -11.09 13.59
N LYS A 57 -2.45 -10.68 12.72
CA LYS A 57 -3.56 -9.80 13.10
C LYS A 57 -4.61 -10.48 13.98
N LYS A 58 -4.74 -11.82 13.92
CA LYS A 58 -5.83 -12.55 14.62
C LYS A 58 -5.90 -12.27 16.11
N ASN A 59 -4.75 -12.10 16.76
CA ASN A 59 -4.66 -11.92 18.21
C ASN A 59 -3.89 -10.65 18.60
N SER A 60 -3.82 -9.67 17.69
CA SER A 60 -3.05 -8.45 17.90
C SER A 60 -3.74 -7.24 17.30
N ASN A 61 -3.27 -6.06 17.65
CA ASN A 61 -3.68 -4.78 17.07
C ASN A 61 -2.74 -4.34 15.94
N LEU A 62 -2.12 -5.27 15.22
CA LEU A 62 -1.20 -4.99 14.13
C LEU A 62 -1.84 -4.06 13.08
N LYS A 63 -1.24 -2.90 12.87
CA LYS A 63 -1.61 -1.96 11.82
C LYS A 63 -0.75 -2.19 10.59
N VAL A 64 -1.38 -2.32 9.43
CA VAL A 64 -0.71 -2.72 8.18
C VAL A 64 -1.00 -1.72 7.08
N LEU A 65 0.06 -1.27 6.40
CA LEU A 65 0.00 -0.56 5.13
C LEU A 65 0.60 -1.45 4.03
N MET A 66 -0.21 -1.83 3.06
CA MET A 66 0.30 -2.40 1.81
C MET A 66 0.76 -1.25 0.93
N HIS A 67 2.07 -1.07 0.85
CA HIS A 67 2.67 0.04 0.11
C HIS A 67 2.74 -0.27 -1.39
N CYS A 68 2.64 0.77 -2.21
CA CYS A 68 2.76 0.72 -3.68
C CYS A 68 1.98 -0.43 -4.32
N PHE A 69 0.70 -0.56 -3.94
CA PHE A 69 -0.11 -1.73 -4.26
C PHE A 69 -0.32 -1.92 -5.76
N THR A 70 -0.01 -3.10 -6.24
CA THR A 70 -0.22 -3.53 -7.64
C THR A 70 -0.87 -4.92 -7.73
N GLY A 71 -1.39 -5.41 -6.61
CA GLY A 71 -1.96 -6.76 -6.52
C GLY A 71 -3.36 -6.91 -7.13
N SER A 72 -3.89 -8.12 -7.01
CA SER A 72 -5.21 -8.49 -7.51
C SER A 72 -6.35 -7.86 -6.70
N THR A 73 -7.53 -7.75 -7.32
CA THR A 73 -8.75 -7.27 -6.64
C THR A 73 -9.16 -8.17 -5.48
N ASP A 74 -8.98 -9.49 -5.62
CA ASP A 74 -9.28 -10.45 -4.55
C ASP A 74 -8.36 -10.25 -3.36
N PHE A 75 -7.06 -10.07 -3.61
CA PHE A 75 -6.09 -9.78 -2.56
C PHE A 75 -6.40 -8.47 -1.84
N ALA A 76 -6.70 -7.39 -2.59
CA ALA A 76 -7.07 -6.11 -2.02
C ALA A 76 -8.30 -6.20 -1.10
N LYS A 77 -9.37 -6.89 -1.54
CA LYS A 77 -10.58 -7.08 -0.74
C LYS A 77 -10.29 -7.85 0.55
N LYS A 78 -9.55 -8.96 0.47
CA LYS A 78 -9.15 -9.75 1.65
C LYS A 78 -8.35 -8.92 2.67
N LEU A 79 -7.47 -8.03 2.20
CA LEU A 79 -6.71 -7.13 3.06
C LEU A 79 -7.61 -6.10 3.76
N VAL A 80 -8.56 -5.52 3.02
CA VAL A 80 -9.54 -4.57 3.58
C VAL A 80 -10.44 -5.25 4.61
N ASP A 81 -10.88 -6.49 4.35
CA ASP A 81 -11.72 -7.27 5.28
C ASP A 81 -11.05 -7.53 6.63
N ILE A 82 -9.73 -7.39 6.70
CA ILE A 82 -8.95 -7.48 7.94
C ILE A 82 -8.32 -6.14 8.35
N ASP A 83 -8.95 -5.01 7.98
CA ASP A 83 -8.55 -3.65 8.37
C ASP A 83 -7.10 -3.30 7.99
N CYS A 84 -6.64 -3.68 6.81
CA CYS A 84 -5.39 -3.17 6.24
C CYS A 84 -5.64 -1.90 5.43
N TYR A 85 -4.64 -1.02 5.41
CA TYR A 85 -4.59 0.11 4.51
C TYR A 85 -3.81 -0.23 3.24
N ILE A 86 -4.13 0.43 2.16
CA ILE A 86 -3.53 0.22 0.83
C ILE A 86 -3.09 1.58 0.29
N SER A 87 -1.82 1.74 -0.06
CA SER A 87 -1.39 2.96 -0.72
C SER A 87 -1.28 2.81 -2.22
N VAL A 88 -1.57 3.91 -2.90
CA VAL A 88 -1.64 4.01 -4.35
C VAL A 88 -0.58 4.99 -4.83
N SER A 89 0.29 4.54 -5.73
CA SER A 89 1.37 5.34 -6.30
C SER A 89 1.03 5.86 -7.70
N GLY A 90 1.97 6.56 -8.33
CA GLY A 90 1.85 7.08 -9.68
C GLY A 90 1.49 6.05 -10.75
N ILE A 91 1.63 4.75 -10.48
CA ILE A 91 1.27 3.64 -11.39
C ILE A 91 -0.19 3.74 -11.84
N ILE A 92 -1.12 4.19 -10.99
CA ILE A 92 -2.54 4.29 -11.38
C ILE A 92 -2.80 5.25 -12.53
N THR A 93 -1.86 6.13 -12.84
CA THR A 93 -1.95 7.06 -13.97
C THR A 93 -1.49 6.44 -15.30
N PHE A 94 -0.84 5.27 -15.28
CA PHE A 94 -0.26 4.67 -16.47
C PHE A 94 -1.34 4.11 -17.40
N LYS A 95 -1.07 4.13 -18.72
CA LYS A 95 -2.03 3.66 -19.73
C LYS A 95 -2.45 2.19 -19.54
N ASN A 96 -1.56 1.36 -19.01
CA ASN A 96 -1.79 -0.08 -18.83
C ASN A 96 -2.29 -0.43 -17.41
N SER A 97 -2.72 0.54 -16.60
CA SER A 97 -3.16 0.34 -15.22
C SER A 97 -4.68 0.16 -15.05
N THR A 98 -5.40 -0.20 -16.10
CA THR A 98 -6.87 -0.38 -16.06
C THR A 98 -7.33 -1.37 -15.00
N ASN A 99 -6.63 -2.51 -14.87
CA ASN A 99 -6.95 -3.51 -13.84
C ASN A 99 -6.73 -2.95 -12.43
N LEU A 100 -5.62 -2.24 -12.23
CA LEU A 100 -5.33 -1.59 -10.94
C LEU A 100 -6.35 -0.50 -10.63
N ALA A 101 -6.74 0.31 -11.62
CA ALA A 101 -7.79 1.33 -11.44
C ALA A 101 -9.14 0.70 -11.05
N SER A 102 -9.50 -0.44 -11.65
CA SER A 102 -10.70 -1.22 -11.28
C SER A 102 -10.60 -1.74 -9.85
N THR A 103 -9.44 -2.29 -9.47
CA THR A 103 -9.18 -2.75 -8.08
C THR A 103 -9.32 -1.59 -7.11
N VAL A 104 -8.65 -0.47 -7.35
CA VAL A 104 -8.73 0.74 -6.50
C VAL A 104 -10.15 1.27 -6.42
N SER A 105 -10.92 1.23 -7.51
CA SER A 105 -12.34 1.63 -7.50
C SER A 105 -13.17 0.82 -6.49
N SER A 106 -12.86 -0.46 -6.29
CA SER A 106 -13.58 -1.36 -5.39
C SER A 106 -13.20 -1.25 -3.90
N ILE A 107 -12.07 -0.61 -3.58
CA ILE A 107 -11.59 -0.44 -2.19
C ILE A 107 -12.30 0.78 -1.56
N PRO A 108 -12.81 0.72 -0.32
CA PRO A 108 -13.32 1.90 0.39
C PRO A 108 -12.26 3.01 0.48
N ILE A 109 -12.67 4.27 0.32
CA ILE A 109 -11.72 5.40 0.39
C ILE A 109 -11.09 5.52 1.78
N GLU A 110 -11.76 5.04 2.81
CA GLU A 110 -11.32 4.97 4.21
C GLU A 110 -10.11 4.05 4.43
N ASN A 111 -9.83 3.15 3.47
CA ASN A 111 -8.68 2.24 3.51
C ASN A 111 -7.55 2.67 2.55
N LEU A 112 -7.71 3.80 1.84
CA LEU A 112 -6.75 4.23 0.84
C LEU A 112 -5.81 5.32 1.36
N LEU A 113 -4.53 5.20 1.01
CA LEU A 113 -3.51 6.24 1.09
C LEU A 113 -2.96 6.53 -0.31
N VAL A 114 -2.22 7.61 -0.44
CA VAL A 114 -1.46 7.95 -1.65
C VAL A 114 0.01 8.11 -1.31
N GLU A 115 0.85 7.74 -2.24
CA GLU A 115 2.31 7.85 -2.12
C GLU A 115 2.95 8.18 -3.47
N THR A 116 4.24 8.50 -3.47
CA THR A 116 5.00 8.77 -4.68
C THR A 116 5.88 7.61 -5.13
N ASP A 117 6.49 6.91 -4.19
CA ASP A 117 7.59 5.96 -4.41
C ASP A 117 8.81 6.61 -5.11
N SER A 118 9.02 7.91 -4.83
CA SER A 118 10.13 8.67 -5.42
C SER A 118 11.50 8.05 -5.06
N PRO A 119 12.44 8.02 -6.00
CA PRO A 119 12.47 8.66 -7.33
C PRO A 119 11.85 7.83 -8.47
N TYR A 120 11.14 6.74 -8.14
CA TYR A 120 10.53 5.82 -9.09
C TYR A 120 9.09 6.22 -9.43
N LEU A 121 8.49 5.55 -10.41
CA LEU A 121 7.06 5.54 -10.71
C LEU A 121 6.44 6.92 -10.97
N ALA A 122 7.19 7.86 -11.55
CA ALA A 122 6.67 9.18 -11.88
C ALA A 122 5.32 9.08 -12.62
N PRO A 123 4.27 9.77 -12.12
CA PRO A 123 2.94 9.73 -12.73
C PRO A 123 2.94 10.43 -14.10
N LEU A 124 1.90 10.19 -14.91
CA LEU A 124 1.66 11.03 -16.08
C LEU A 124 1.37 12.48 -15.62
N PRO A 125 1.88 13.51 -16.35
CA PRO A 125 2.60 13.43 -17.62
C PRO A 125 4.12 13.22 -17.49
N PHE A 126 4.65 13.00 -16.31
CA PHE A 126 6.10 12.94 -16.04
C PHE A 126 6.72 11.55 -16.18
N ARG A 127 5.97 10.54 -16.65
CA ARG A 127 6.49 9.19 -16.85
C ARG A 127 7.78 9.18 -17.66
N GLY A 128 8.79 8.42 -17.18
CA GLY A 128 10.12 8.35 -17.79
C GLY A 128 11.12 9.39 -17.26
N LYS A 129 10.68 10.28 -16.37
CA LYS A 129 11.56 11.18 -15.63
C LYS A 129 11.70 10.69 -14.17
N PRO A 130 12.72 11.15 -13.42
CA PRO A 130 12.74 10.95 -11.97
C PRO A 130 11.47 11.51 -11.33
N ASN A 131 10.90 10.73 -10.41
CA ASN A 131 9.74 11.16 -9.63
C ASN A 131 10.18 12.04 -8.46
N GLU A 132 9.29 12.90 -7.99
CA GLU A 132 9.50 13.75 -6.83
C GLU A 132 8.22 13.88 -5.99
N PRO A 133 8.30 14.20 -4.70
CA PRO A 133 7.13 14.30 -3.82
C PRO A 133 6.03 15.24 -4.31
N SER A 134 6.38 16.32 -5.01
CA SER A 134 5.42 17.30 -5.54
C SER A 134 4.47 16.69 -6.60
N TYR A 135 4.86 15.59 -7.27
CA TYR A 135 4.05 14.94 -8.29
C TYR A 135 2.89 14.11 -7.73
N ILE A 136 2.79 13.97 -6.41
CA ILE A 136 1.67 13.28 -5.75
C ILE A 136 0.31 13.82 -6.18
N ILE A 137 0.24 15.10 -6.56
CA ILE A 137 -0.98 15.73 -7.01
C ILE A 137 -1.63 15.00 -8.20
N HIS A 138 -0.83 14.44 -9.11
CA HIS A 138 -1.33 13.70 -10.28
C HIS A 138 -1.90 12.33 -9.90
N THR A 139 -1.33 11.70 -8.85
CA THR A 139 -1.90 10.48 -8.27
C THR A 139 -3.25 10.77 -7.62
N ILE A 140 -3.36 11.89 -6.88
CA ILE A 140 -4.60 12.36 -6.25
C ILE A 140 -5.66 12.68 -7.30
N GLU A 141 -5.33 13.39 -8.38
CA GLU A 141 -6.23 13.70 -9.47
C GLU A 141 -6.81 12.41 -10.10
N LYS A 142 -5.92 11.45 -10.39
CA LYS A 142 -6.37 10.16 -10.92
C LYS A 142 -7.23 9.37 -9.95
N LEU A 143 -6.91 9.39 -8.66
CA LEU A 143 -7.72 8.74 -7.63
C LEU A 143 -9.10 9.42 -7.48
N SER A 144 -9.17 10.75 -7.60
CA SER A 144 -10.41 11.52 -7.64
C SER A 144 -11.34 11.06 -8.77
N ASP A 145 -10.79 10.89 -9.99
CA ASP A 145 -11.53 10.37 -11.14
C ASP A 145 -12.06 8.94 -10.89
N ILE A 146 -11.20 8.06 -10.36
CA ILE A 146 -11.53 6.65 -10.09
C ILE A 146 -12.64 6.56 -9.03
N LYS A 147 -12.54 7.36 -7.96
CA LYS A 147 -13.49 7.36 -6.85
C LYS A 147 -14.73 8.17 -7.11
N LYS A 148 -14.74 8.98 -8.16
CA LYS A 148 -15.82 9.95 -8.46
C LYS A 148 -16.07 10.90 -7.29
N LEU A 149 -15.02 11.31 -6.62
CA LEU A 149 -15.02 12.24 -5.48
C LEU A 149 -14.27 13.53 -5.85
N PRO A 150 -14.67 14.68 -5.32
CA PRO A 150 -13.87 15.90 -5.43
C PRO A 150 -12.45 15.71 -4.91
N LYS A 151 -11.47 16.34 -5.57
CA LYS A 151 -10.04 16.23 -5.19
C LYS A 151 -9.80 16.57 -3.73
N ASP A 152 -10.42 17.63 -3.22
CA ASP A 152 -10.27 18.04 -1.81
C ASP A 152 -10.76 16.95 -0.84
N LYS A 153 -11.82 16.22 -1.21
CA LYS A 153 -12.30 15.08 -0.41
C LYS A 153 -11.33 13.91 -0.44
N VAL A 154 -10.72 13.61 -1.58
CA VAL A 154 -9.67 12.59 -1.65
C VAL A 154 -8.47 12.96 -0.77
N ILE A 155 -8.03 14.22 -0.80
CA ILE A 155 -6.96 14.74 0.07
C ILE A 155 -7.35 14.58 1.55
N GLU A 156 -8.57 14.99 1.91
CA GLU A 156 -9.08 14.88 3.28
C GLU A 156 -9.07 13.43 3.78
N TYR A 157 -9.65 12.49 3.00
CA TYR A 157 -9.72 11.08 3.37
C TYR A 157 -8.33 10.46 3.51
N THR A 158 -7.48 10.61 2.49
CA THR A 158 -6.14 9.97 2.50
C THR A 158 -5.23 10.55 3.59
N THR A 159 -5.35 11.85 3.89
CA THR A 159 -4.64 12.50 4.99
C THR A 159 -5.14 11.99 6.36
N ASN A 160 -6.45 11.87 6.55
CA ASN A 160 -7.04 11.35 7.78
C ASN A 160 -6.69 9.87 7.99
N ASN A 161 -6.71 9.07 6.92
CA ASN A 161 -6.29 7.67 6.95
C ASN A 161 -4.81 7.54 7.38
N PHE A 162 -3.94 8.38 6.81
CA PHE A 162 -2.53 8.44 7.21
C PHE A 162 -2.39 8.75 8.70
N LYS A 163 -3.04 9.82 9.19
CA LYS A 163 -3.00 10.20 10.59
C LYS A 163 -3.51 9.09 11.51
N LYS A 164 -4.61 8.44 11.14
CA LYS A 164 -5.21 7.32 11.90
C LYS A 164 -4.28 6.11 11.93
N LEU A 165 -3.71 5.73 10.79
CA LEU A 165 -2.79 4.59 10.68
C LEU A 165 -1.57 4.79 11.57
N PHE A 166 -0.93 5.97 11.49
CA PHE A 166 0.33 6.27 12.16
C PHE A 166 0.18 6.92 13.56
N ASN A 167 -1.03 6.91 14.15
CA ASN A 167 -1.31 7.49 15.48
C ASN A 167 -0.90 8.98 15.61
N LEU A 168 -1.21 9.78 14.60
CA LEU A 168 -0.88 11.23 14.55
C LEU A 168 -2.11 12.12 14.82
N LEU A 169 -3.17 11.56 15.38
CA LEU A 169 -4.40 12.27 15.81
C LEU A 169 -4.30 12.63 17.27
#